data_4cc74dcf1c3b066aee07cc126c5aa5e8
#
_entry.id   4cc74dcf1c3b066aee07cc126c5aa5e8
#
_cell.length_a   1.000
_cell.length_b   1.000
_cell.length_c   1.000
_cell.angle_alpha   90.00
_cell.angle_beta   90.00
_cell.angle_gamma   90.00
#
_symmetry.space_group_name_H-M   'P 1'
#
loop_
_entity.id
_entity.type
_entity.pdbx_description
1 polymer ?
#
loop_
_entity_poly.entity_id
_entity_poly.type
_entity_poly.pdbx_seq_one_letter_code
_entity_poly.pdbx_strand_id
1 'polypeptide(L)'
;MPGVIPEKVNAEQQAAIAHGRGPLLIVAGAGTGKTTVVTERIADLIRHRQVPSDNILALTFTDKAAGEMQERVEKILPYGFVDLWIMTFHSFGQKLLERHALDIGLSNDFRILTQTDQWLLIRRHLDDFDLDYYRPRGNPTKFISALVKHFSRLKDEDIKSEEYLKYAQSLNRPKTKISDEDKAEAKRVMELAKAYATYNQLLLDNNALDFGDLILDTLKLLRERPAILKKYQQQFQHILVDEFQDTNWAQYELIKLIGRLRNNLTVVGDDDQSIYKFRGASVSNIISFQKDYPDARVIVLTKNYRTKQNILDLAYKFVQLNNPDRLEAKIADIGGQKVTKQLAAQREGQGLINLMHVETQEAEARSVGGKIADLRFKNKDLSWDAFCVLVRANDHADIFINEFERRGMPYVFLAARGLFLKPLVIDLLSYLRLLDDYHEGPAMYRCLAMPIFNIDHGDVVELSYHARKNTRSMYEQLHHLEDAKISETTTKGVKKLLNLISKHAEIAAGKPVGEVLLHFLNDSGYLQSITSAETVQSHEQIRVLNQLFKVIENYQRAERRPASVKTFLHYVGHVAESGDAGSLEHDIEIGPETIKIMTIHGAKGLEFPYVF
;
A
#
# COMPACT_ATOMS: atom_id res chain seq x y z
N MET A 1 -21.48 19.26 33.59
CA MET A 1 -20.45 20.31 33.52
C MET A 1 -19.67 20.06 32.23
N PRO A 2 -19.29 21.08 31.44
CA PRO A 2 -18.41 20.86 30.31
C PRO A 2 -17.08 20.31 30.86
N GLY A 3 -16.65 19.18 30.34
CA GLY A 3 -15.42 18.53 30.77
C GLY A 3 -14.19 19.40 30.53
N VAL A 4 -13.20 19.25 31.38
CA VAL A 4 -11.92 19.94 31.25
C VAL A 4 -11.19 19.36 30.03
N ILE A 5 -11.31 20.05 28.90
CA ILE A 5 -10.53 19.76 27.69
C ILE A 5 -9.09 20.22 27.95
N PRO A 6 -8.06 19.48 27.49
CA PRO A 6 -6.66 19.86 27.75
C PRO A 6 -6.36 21.31 27.34
N GLU A 7 -5.59 22.04 28.13
CA GLU A 7 -5.20 23.45 27.89
C GLU A 7 -4.50 23.70 26.53
N LYS A 8 -4.16 22.63 25.80
CA LYS A 8 -3.42 22.68 24.53
C LYS A 8 -4.27 22.75 23.27
N VAL A 9 -5.62 22.69 23.36
CA VAL A 9 -6.50 22.77 22.18
C VAL A 9 -7.01 24.20 21.96
N ASN A 10 -7.07 24.64 20.70
CA ASN A 10 -7.60 25.95 20.35
C ASN A 10 -9.15 25.97 20.33
N ALA A 11 -9.75 27.15 20.20
CA ALA A 11 -11.20 27.32 20.23
C ALA A 11 -11.95 26.53 19.14
N GLU A 12 -11.38 26.43 17.91
CA GLU A 12 -11.97 25.67 16.79
C GLU A 12 -11.94 24.16 17.09
N GLN A 13 -10.81 23.67 17.56
CA GLN A 13 -10.63 22.28 17.99
C GLN A 13 -11.55 21.95 19.15
N GLN A 14 -11.66 22.84 20.14
CA GLN A 14 -12.56 22.70 21.29
C GLN A 14 -14.01 22.63 20.85
N ALA A 15 -14.44 23.47 19.90
CA ALA A 15 -15.79 23.45 19.35
C ALA A 15 -16.11 22.15 18.63
N ALA A 16 -15.11 21.52 17.95
CA ALA A 16 -15.26 20.24 17.28
C ALA A 16 -15.33 19.07 18.28
N ILE A 17 -14.47 19.07 19.31
CA ILE A 17 -14.46 18.06 20.37
C ILE A 17 -15.77 18.11 21.18
N ALA A 18 -16.20 19.32 21.55
CA ALA A 18 -17.40 19.55 22.35
C ALA A 18 -18.72 19.44 21.56
N HIS A 19 -18.70 19.19 20.24
CA HIS A 19 -19.93 19.04 19.46
C HIS A 19 -20.80 17.91 20.00
N GLY A 20 -22.10 18.20 20.20
CA GLY A 20 -23.04 17.29 20.83
C GLY A 20 -23.49 16.14 19.92
N ARG A 21 -24.76 16.22 19.52
CA ARG A 21 -25.42 15.28 18.61
C ARG A 21 -25.59 15.92 17.23
N GLY A 22 -25.83 15.07 16.25
CA GLY A 22 -26.04 15.47 14.86
C GLY A 22 -24.75 15.38 14.01
N PRO A 23 -24.89 15.60 12.70
CA PRO A 23 -23.77 15.48 11.77
C PRO A 23 -22.78 16.65 11.93
N LEU A 24 -21.49 16.33 11.82
CA LEU A 24 -20.39 17.28 11.96
C LEU A 24 -19.39 17.07 10.82
N LEU A 25 -19.11 18.12 10.06
CA LEU A 25 -18.03 18.19 9.10
C LEU A 25 -16.89 19.03 9.66
N ILE A 26 -15.72 18.43 9.84
CA ILE A 26 -14.49 19.12 10.24
C ILE A 26 -13.60 19.25 9.01
N VAL A 27 -13.44 20.47 8.51
CA VAL A 27 -12.52 20.79 7.41
C VAL A 27 -11.18 21.17 8.02
N ALA A 28 -10.17 20.35 7.79
CA ALA A 28 -8.91 20.45 8.53
C ALA A 28 -7.70 20.22 7.61
N GLY A 29 -6.97 21.28 7.30
CA GLY A 29 -5.76 21.22 6.51
C GLY A 29 -4.62 20.43 7.19
N ALA A 30 -3.54 20.15 6.45
CA ALA A 30 -2.36 19.50 7.02
C ALA A 30 -1.80 20.31 8.20
N GLY A 31 -1.40 19.63 9.29
CA GLY A 31 -0.79 20.28 10.46
C GLY A 31 -1.73 21.09 11.36
N THR A 32 -3.06 20.98 11.18
CA THR A 32 -4.08 21.63 12.03
C THR A 32 -4.51 20.79 13.23
N GLY A 33 -3.99 19.57 13.37
CA GLY A 33 -4.31 18.65 14.46
C GLY A 33 -5.57 17.82 14.23
N LYS A 34 -5.87 17.40 12.99
CA LYS A 34 -6.99 16.49 12.65
C LYS A 34 -7.09 15.30 13.61
N THR A 35 -6.05 14.48 13.65
CA THR A 35 -6.00 13.27 14.47
C THR A 35 -6.18 13.59 15.96
N THR A 36 -5.58 14.68 16.44
CA THR A 36 -5.78 15.15 17.83
C THR A 36 -7.25 15.44 18.11
N VAL A 37 -7.94 16.12 17.21
CA VAL A 37 -9.37 16.42 17.39
C VAL A 37 -10.21 15.14 17.41
N VAL A 38 -9.93 14.18 16.53
CA VAL A 38 -10.65 12.89 16.50
C VAL A 38 -10.42 12.10 17.78
N THR A 39 -9.17 11.95 18.22
CA THR A 39 -8.83 11.19 19.43
C THR A 39 -9.36 11.83 20.71
N GLU A 40 -9.24 13.16 20.86
CA GLU A 40 -9.80 13.89 21.99
C GLU A 40 -11.33 13.85 21.99
N ARG A 41 -11.98 13.88 20.81
CA ARG A 41 -13.43 13.72 20.72
C ARG A 41 -13.89 12.33 21.14
N ILE A 42 -13.20 11.27 20.74
CA ILE A 42 -13.49 9.91 21.23
C ILE A 42 -13.35 9.87 22.75
N ALA A 43 -12.26 10.41 23.28
CA ALA A 43 -12.03 10.47 24.72
C ALA A 43 -13.11 11.29 25.45
N ASP A 44 -13.57 12.44 24.92
CA ASP A 44 -14.67 13.25 25.47
C ASP A 44 -15.98 12.47 25.51
N LEU A 45 -16.30 11.75 24.42
CA LEU A 45 -17.49 10.92 24.35
C LEU A 45 -17.50 9.85 25.46
N ILE A 46 -16.36 9.22 25.73
CA ILE A 46 -16.24 8.18 26.75
C ILE A 46 -16.24 8.77 28.17
N ARG A 47 -15.35 9.75 28.43
CA ARG A 47 -15.12 10.29 29.78
C ARG A 47 -16.25 11.16 30.31
N HIS A 48 -16.71 12.10 29.47
CA HIS A 48 -17.60 13.16 29.90
C HIS A 48 -19.04 12.88 29.54
N ARG A 49 -19.28 12.16 28.43
CA ARG A 49 -20.64 11.83 27.97
C ARG A 49 -21.05 10.41 28.30
N GLN A 50 -20.13 9.63 28.90
CA GLN A 50 -20.38 8.26 29.37
C GLN A 50 -20.92 7.35 28.23
N VAL A 51 -20.48 7.59 26.98
CA VAL A 51 -20.78 6.71 25.85
C VAL A 51 -19.91 5.46 26.00
N PRO A 52 -20.51 4.25 26.04
CA PRO A 52 -19.72 3.01 26.05
C PRO A 52 -18.77 2.94 24.86
N SER A 53 -17.58 2.43 25.05
CA SER A 53 -16.54 2.37 24.03
C SER A 53 -16.93 1.57 22.78
N ASP A 54 -17.69 0.49 22.98
CA ASP A 54 -18.22 -0.38 21.93
C ASP A 54 -19.36 0.28 21.11
N ASN A 55 -19.86 1.43 21.57
CA ASN A 55 -20.89 2.22 20.88
C ASN A 55 -20.29 3.35 20.01
N ILE A 56 -18.96 3.43 19.92
CA ILE A 56 -18.22 4.37 19.08
C ILE A 56 -17.51 3.60 17.98
N LEU A 57 -17.80 3.95 16.72
CA LEU A 57 -17.12 3.43 15.54
C LEU A 57 -16.23 4.54 14.97
N ALA A 58 -14.92 4.31 14.92
CA ALA A 58 -13.96 5.21 14.28
C ALA A 58 -13.29 4.51 13.10
N LEU A 59 -13.46 5.08 11.91
CA LEU A 59 -12.95 4.51 10.66
C LEU A 59 -11.88 5.42 10.08
N THR A 60 -10.80 4.80 9.59
CA THR A 60 -9.69 5.49 8.92
C THR A 60 -9.25 4.73 7.68
N PHE A 61 -8.27 5.28 6.95
CA PHE A 61 -7.86 4.74 5.65
C PHE A 61 -6.79 3.64 5.74
N THR A 62 -5.90 3.68 6.75
CA THR A 62 -4.80 2.72 6.88
C THR A 62 -4.78 2.07 8.26
N ASP A 63 -4.30 0.82 8.33
CA ASP A 63 -4.17 0.11 9.61
C ASP A 63 -3.17 0.79 10.55
N LYS A 64 -2.11 1.41 10.00
CA LYS A 64 -1.19 2.24 10.79
C LYS A 64 -1.92 3.41 11.46
N ALA A 65 -2.74 4.16 10.71
CA ALA A 65 -3.51 5.26 11.27
C ALA A 65 -4.52 4.80 12.32
N ALA A 66 -5.14 3.63 12.12
CA ALA A 66 -6.02 3.02 13.11
C ALA A 66 -5.27 2.67 14.41
N GLY A 67 -4.11 2.03 14.30
CA GLY A 67 -3.26 1.70 15.44
C GLY A 67 -2.78 2.93 16.20
N GLU A 68 -2.28 3.95 15.50
CA GLU A 68 -1.88 5.22 16.12
C GLU A 68 -3.05 5.94 16.81
N MET A 69 -4.24 5.92 16.20
CA MET A 69 -5.44 6.51 16.78
C MET A 69 -5.83 5.78 18.05
N GLN A 70 -5.82 4.46 18.04
CA GLN A 70 -6.12 3.63 19.20
C GLN A 70 -5.14 3.90 20.35
N GLU A 71 -3.83 3.85 20.08
CA GLU A 71 -2.79 4.11 21.09
C GLU A 71 -2.94 5.51 21.72
N ARG A 72 -3.26 6.52 20.92
CA ARG A 72 -3.48 7.89 21.44
C ARG A 72 -4.72 7.97 22.31
N VAL A 73 -5.83 7.31 21.93
CA VAL A 73 -7.05 7.27 22.76
C VAL A 73 -6.79 6.54 24.07
N GLU A 74 -6.10 5.41 24.05
CA GLU A 74 -5.73 4.64 25.24
C GLU A 74 -4.85 5.45 26.21
N LYS A 75 -3.88 6.23 25.70
CA LYS A 75 -3.05 7.13 26.53
C LYS A 75 -3.85 8.26 27.19
N ILE A 76 -4.93 8.71 26.53
CA ILE A 76 -5.80 9.74 27.08
C ILE A 76 -6.75 9.16 28.14
N LEU A 77 -7.21 7.92 27.99
CA LEU A 77 -8.19 7.30 28.89
C LEU A 77 -7.51 6.79 30.18
N PRO A 78 -8.13 7.03 31.37
CA PRO A 78 -7.52 6.66 32.65
C PRO A 78 -7.57 5.15 32.96
N TYR A 79 -8.28 4.36 32.17
CA TYR A 79 -8.58 2.95 32.46
C TYR A 79 -7.69 1.95 31.71
N GLY A 80 -6.68 2.42 30.95
CA GLY A 80 -5.82 1.53 30.15
C GLY A 80 -6.54 0.96 28.92
N PHE A 81 -6.33 -0.32 28.66
CA PHE A 81 -6.88 -1.00 27.48
C PHE A 81 -8.41 -0.97 27.46
N VAL A 82 -8.97 -0.47 26.37
CA VAL A 82 -10.42 -0.38 26.12
C VAL A 82 -10.69 -1.01 24.76
N ASP A 83 -11.65 -1.93 24.67
CA ASP A 83 -12.08 -2.50 23.39
C ASP A 83 -12.80 -1.42 22.58
N LEU A 84 -12.11 -0.88 21.59
CA LEU A 84 -12.57 0.19 20.72
C LEU A 84 -12.79 -0.34 19.30
N TRP A 85 -13.82 0.17 18.63
CA TRP A 85 -14.01 -0.09 17.20
C TRP A 85 -13.27 1.00 16.39
N ILE A 86 -11.93 1.00 16.50
CA ILE A 86 -11.05 1.86 15.70
C ILE A 86 -10.35 0.97 14.68
N MET A 87 -10.65 1.13 13.40
CA MET A 87 -10.15 0.25 12.34
C MET A 87 -10.29 0.87 10.95
N THR A 88 -9.78 0.17 9.93
CA THR A 88 -10.03 0.55 8.54
C THR A 88 -11.44 0.12 8.09
N PHE A 89 -11.94 0.71 6.98
CA PHE A 89 -13.20 0.28 6.36
C PHE A 89 -13.19 -1.21 6.01
N HIS A 90 -12.09 -1.70 5.46
CA HIS A 90 -11.95 -3.09 5.07
C HIS A 90 -11.93 -4.03 6.30
N SER A 91 -11.19 -3.67 7.34
CA SER A 91 -11.17 -4.44 8.60
C SER A 91 -12.53 -4.46 9.28
N PHE A 92 -13.31 -3.36 9.17
CA PHE A 92 -14.69 -3.32 9.64
C PHE A 92 -15.59 -4.27 8.83
N GLY A 93 -15.52 -4.21 7.51
CA GLY A 93 -16.26 -5.11 6.63
C GLY A 93 -15.92 -6.58 6.88
N GLN A 94 -14.63 -6.91 6.96
CA GLN A 94 -14.15 -8.24 7.28
C GLN A 94 -14.71 -8.74 8.62
N LYS A 95 -14.63 -7.94 9.68
CA LYS A 95 -15.15 -8.27 11.03
C LYS A 95 -16.65 -8.54 11.03
N LEU A 96 -17.43 -7.82 10.20
CA LEU A 96 -18.85 -8.09 10.05
C LEU A 96 -19.12 -9.38 9.27
N LEU A 97 -18.42 -9.58 8.16
CA LEU A 97 -18.57 -10.76 7.31
C LEU A 97 -18.15 -12.05 8.05
N GLU A 98 -17.05 -12.03 8.81
CA GLU A 98 -16.64 -13.18 9.65
C GLU A 98 -17.75 -13.62 10.63
N ARG A 99 -18.59 -12.68 11.08
CA ARG A 99 -19.70 -12.96 12.01
C ARG A 99 -21.02 -13.33 11.31
N HIS A 100 -21.22 -12.88 10.09
CA HIS A 100 -22.53 -12.89 9.41
C HIS A 100 -22.46 -13.38 7.96
N ALA A 101 -21.35 -13.98 7.50
CA ALA A 101 -21.20 -14.43 6.12
C ALA A 101 -22.31 -15.40 5.70
N LEU A 102 -22.67 -16.33 6.58
CA LEU A 102 -23.74 -17.31 6.34
C LEU A 102 -25.11 -16.67 6.09
N ASP A 103 -25.36 -15.49 6.65
CA ASP A 103 -26.63 -14.77 6.46
C ASP A 103 -26.84 -14.30 5.01
N ILE A 104 -25.77 -14.22 4.21
CA ILE A 104 -25.80 -13.84 2.78
C ILE A 104 -25.28 -14.93 1.85
N GLY A 105 -25.15 -16.17 2.37
CA GLY A 105 -24.75 -17.34 1.60
C GLY A 105 -23.26 -17.47 1.35
N LEU A 106 -22.42 -16.74 2.08
CA LEU A 106 -20.96 -16.89 2.06
C LEU A 106 -20.50 -17.81 3.19
N SER A 107 -19.37 -18.49 3.00
CA SER A 107 -18.72 -19.24 4.07
C SER A 107 -17.98 -18.31 5.04
N ASN A 108 -17.87 -18.69 6.32
CA ASN A 108 -17.14 -17.89 7.32
C ASN A 108 -15.62 -18.00 7.17
N ASP A 109 -15.12 -19.02 6.46
CA ASP A 109 -13.69 -19.26 6.22
C ASP A 109 -13.22 -18.76 4.85
N PHE A 110 -13.85 -17.70 4.33
CA PHE A 110 -13.49 -17.09 3.06
C PHE A 110 -12.05 -16.60 3.06
N ARG A 111 -11.42 -16.64 1.90
CA ARG A 111 -10.06 -16.18 1.67
C ARG A 111 -10.08 -14.81 1.01
N ILE A 112 -9.26 -13.86 1.50
CA ILE A 112 -9.11 -12.54 0.87
C ILE A 112 -7.98 -12.61 -0.15
N LEU A 113 -8.29 -12.31 -1.41
CA LEU A 113 -7.34 -12.33 -2.52
C LEU A 113 -6.63 -10.99 -2.65
N THR A 114 -5.30 -11.04 -2.72
CA THR A 114 -4.48 -9.90 -3.16
C THR A 114 -4.68 -9.63 -4.66
N GLN A 115 -4.20 -8.49 -5.17
CA GLN A 115 -4.23 -8.20 -6.61
C GLN A 115 -3.55 -9.31 -7.43
N THR A 116 -2.45 -9.85 -6.92
CA THR A 116 -1.72 -10.95 -7.56
C THR A 116 -2.53 -12.24 -7.58
N ASP A 117 -3.20 -12.57 -6.46
CA ASP A 117 -4.07 -13.76 -6.40
C ASP A 117 -5.25 -13.63 -7.36
N GLN A 118 -5.86 -12.45 -7.48
CA GLN A 118 -6.92 -12.15 -8.46
C GLN A 118 -6.41 -12.34 -9.90
N TRP A 119 -5.22 -11.83 -10.21
CA TRP A 119 -4.59 -11.99 -11.51
C TRP A 119 -4.35 -13.47 -11.83
N LEU A 120 -3.83 -14.23 -10.85
CA LEU A 120 -3.61 -15.67 -10.97
C LEU A 120 -4.93 -16.45 -11.15
N LEU A 121 -5.97 -16.07 -10.43
CA LEU A 121 -7.30 -16.68 -10.57
C LEU A 121 -7.83 -16.49 -11.99
N ILE A 122 -7.82 -15.25 -12.51
CA ILE A 122 -8.27 -14.96 -13.87
C ILE A 122 -7.41 -15.70 -14.90
N ARG A 123 -6.09 -15.75 -14.72
CA ARG A 123 -5.18 -16.44 -15.64
C ARG A 123 -5.48 -17.95 -15.70
N ARG A 124 -5.70 -18.61 -14.56
CA ARG A 124 -6.01 -20.05 -14.48
C ARG A 124 -7.32 -20.39 -15.19
N HIS A 125 -8.26 -19.46 -15.18
CA HIS A 125 -9.61 -19.61 -15.71
C HIS A 125 -9.86 -18.76 -16.96
N LEU A 126 -8.80 -18.37 -17.68
CA LEU A 126 -8.92 -17.44 -18.80
C LEU A 126 -9.81 -17.97 -19.94
N ASP A 127 -9.96 -19.29 -20.05
CA ASP A 127 -10.83 -19.95 -21.02
C ASP A 127 -12.31 -19.88 -20.64
N ASP A 128 -12.64 -19.62 -19.37
CA ASP A 128 -14.01 -19.48 -18.89
C ASP A 128 -14.58 -18.08 -19.18
N PHE A 129 -13.69 -17.12 -19.53
CA PHE A 129 -14.07 -15.76 -19.87
C PHE A 129 -14.39 -15.64 -21.38
N ASP A 130 -15.58 -15.11 -21.70
CA ASP A 130 -16.00 -14.80 -23.07
C ASP A 130 -15.31 -13.49 -23.54
N LEU A 131 -13.98 -13.57 -23.81
CA LEU A 131 -13.11 -12.46 -24.17
C LEU A 131 -12.61 -12.58 -25.60
N ASP A 132 -12.73 -11.50 -26.38
CA ASP A 132 -12.21 -11.34 -27.74
C ASP A 132 -11.17 -10.21 -27.80
N TYR A 133 -11.62 -8.97 -27.59
CA TYR A 133 -10.73 -7.79 -27.57
C TYR A 133 -9.74 -7.82 -26.40
N TYR A 134 -10.20 -8.20 -25.21
CA TYR A 134 -9.39 -8.25 -24.00
C TYR A 134 -8.55 -9.53 -23.86
N ARG A 135 -8.58 -10.42 -24.85
CA ARG A 135 -7.73 -11.62 -24.94
C ARG A 135 -7.02 -11.70 -26.30
N PRO A 136 -6.03 -10.83 -26.58
CA PRO A 136 -5.35 -10.82 -27.86
C PRO A 136 -4.53 -12.09 -28.08
N ARG A 137 -4.56 -12.66 -29.29
CA ARG A 137 -3.91 -13.94 -29.64
C ARG A 137 -2.40 -13.96 -29.37
N GLY A 138 -1.71 -12.82 -29.55
CA GLY A 138 -0.25 -12.73 -29.36
C GLY A 138 0.18 -12.63 -27.88
N ASN A 139 -0.70 -12.15 -27.01
CA ASN A 139 -0.45 -12.06 -25.56
C ASN A 139 -1.78 -12.13 -24.81
N PRO A 140 -2.27 -13.35 -24.51
CA PRO A 140 -3.58 -13.55 -23.89
C PRO A 140 -3.73 -12.93 -22.50
N THR A 141 -2.63 -12.72 -21.78
CA THR A 141 -2.63 -12.19 -20.40
C THR A 141 -2.50 -10.66 -20.33
N LYS A 142 -2.31 -10.00 -21.49
CA LYS A 142 -2.03 -8.55 -21.59
C LYS A 142 -2.97 -7.66 -20.77
N PHE A 143 -4.25 -7.97 -20.74
CA PHE A 143 -5.27 -7.13 -20.14
C PHE A 143 -5.73 -7.59 -18.75
N ILE A 144 -5.22 -8.71 -18.20
CA ILE A 144 -5.69 -9.23 -16.90
C ILE A 144 -5.54 -8.18 -15.80
N SER A 145 -4.39 -7.50 -15.70
CA SER A 145 -4.19 -6.45 -14.69
C SER A 145 -5.15 -5.26 -14.87
N ALA A 146 -5.52 -4.94 -16.11
CA ALA A 146 -6.51 -3.91 -16.40
C ALA A 146 -7.93 -4.36 -16.01
N LEU A 147 -8.28 -5.63 -16.26
CA LEU A 147 -9.56 -6.23 -15.83
C LEU A 147 -9.69 -6.20 -14.29
N VAL A 148 -8.66 -6.64 -13.55
CA VAL A 148 -8.65 -6.60 -12.08
C VAL A 148 -8.90 -5.18 -11.58
N LYS A 149 -8.19 -4.19 -12.13
CA LYS A 149 -8.38 -2.77 -11.76
C LYS A 149 -9.79 -2.27 -12.10
N HIS A 150 -10.33 -2.68 -13.24
CA HIS A 150 -11.68 -2.30 -13.67
C HIS A 150 -12.75 -2.89 -12.73
N PHE A 151 -12.63 -4.17 -12.37
CA PHE A 151 -13.55 -4.84 -11.46
C PHE A 151 -13.49 -4.23 -10.05
N SER A 152 -12.29 -3.94 -9.55
CA SER A 152 -12.11 -3.20 -8.29
C SER A 152 -12.83 -1.84 -8.34
N ARG A 153 -12.74 -1.12 -9.48
CA ARG A 153 -13.39 0.17 -9.63
C ARG A 153 -14.91 0.10 -9.62
N LEU A 154 -15.49 -0.93 -10.25
CA LEU A 154 -16.93 -1.17 -10.19
C LEU A 154 -17.40 -1.40 -8.75
N LYS A 155 -16.62 -2.12 -7.97
CA LYS A 155 -16.89 -2.37 -6.54
C LYS A 155 -16.77 -1.11 -5.69
N ASP A 156 -15.79 -0.26 -5.96
CA ASP A 156 -15.64 1.06 -5.30
C ASP A 156 -16.86 1.98 -5.49
N GLU A 157 -17.55 1.84 -6.64
CA GLU A 157 -18.74 2.61 -7.00
C GLU A 157 -20.06 1.88 -6.65
N ASP A 158 -20.01 0.78 -5.90
CA ASP A 158 -21.18 -0.05 -5.50
C ASP A 158 -21.97 -0.59 -6.73
N ILE A 159 -21.28 -0.90 -7.83
CA ILE A 159 -21.88 -1.40 -9.07
C ILE A 159 -21.84 -2.94 -9.08
N LYS A 160 -23.03 -3.56 -9.04
CA LYS A 160 -23.18 -5.01 -9.11
C LYS A 160 -23.05 -5.53 -10.56
N SER A 161 -22.69 -6.80 -10.70
CA SER A 161 -22.55 -7.45 -12.02
C SER A 161 -23.82 -7.39 -12.87
N GLU A 162 -24.99 -7.56 -12.25
CA GLU A 162 -26.28 -7.49 -12.92
C GLU A 162 -26.59 -6.06 -13.43
N GLU A 163 -26.21 -5.03 -12.66
CA GLU A 163 -26.42 -3.64 -13.03
C GLU A 163 -25.51 -3.25 -14.19
N TYR A 164 -24.24 -3.67 -14.14
CA TYR A 164 -23.29 -3.43 -15.20
C TYR A 164 -23.68 -4.16 -16.50
N LEU A 165 -24.19 -5.39 -16.39
CA LEU A 165 -24.71 -6.14 -17.54
C LEU A 165 -25.93 -5.45 -18.18
N LYS A 166 -26.88 -4.94 -17.35
CA LYS A 166 -28.02 -4.16 -17.84
C LYS A 166 -27.57 -2.87 -18.54
N TYR A 167 -26.57 -2.19 -18.00
CA TYR A 167 -26.00 -1.02 -18.64
C TYR A 167 -25.40 -1.37 -20.01
N ALA A 168 -24.56 -2.42 -20.09
CA ALA A 168 -23.96 -2.88 -21.33
C ALA A 168 -25.03 -3.26 -22.38
N GLN A 169 -26.12 -3.94 -21.97
CA GLN A 169 -27.26 -4.25 -22.83
C GLN A 169 -27.96 -2.98 -23.34
N SER A 170 -28.03 -1.93 -22.54
CA SER A 170 -28.67 -0.67 -22.92
C SER A 170 -27.91 0.08 -24.04
N LEU A 171 -26.60 -0.13 -24.12
CA LEU A 171 -25.76 0.46 -25.19
C LEU A 171 -26.01 -0.20 -26.55
N ASN A 172 -26.45 -1.46 -26.59
CA ASN A 172 -26.76 -2.20 -27.81
C ASN A 172 -28.16 -1.95 -28.35
N ARG A 173 -28.97 -1.04 -27.76
CA ARG A 173 -30.30 -0.71 -28.29
C ARG A 173 -30.18 0.07 -29.59
N PRO A 174 -30.98 -0.24 -30.62
CA PRO A 174 -30.91 0.42 -31.91
C PRO A 174 -31.27 1.91 -31.77
N LYS A 175 -30.27 2.77 -31.84
CA LYS A 175 -30.46 4.21 -32.05
C LYS A 175 -30.32 4.46 -33.56
N THR A 176 -31.09 5.39 -34.10
CA THR A 176 -31.24 5.64 -35.56
C THR A 176 -29.97 6.04 -36.35
N LYS A 177 -28.85 6.32 -35.65
CA LYS A 177 -27.51 6.51 -36.24
C LYS A 177 -26.46 6.18 -35.16
N ILE A 178 -25.89 4.99 -35.21
CA ILE A 178 -24.78 4.58 -34.31
C ILE A 178 -23.54 4.49 -35.21
N SER A 179 -22.45 5.15 -34.83
CA SER A 179 -21.17 5.03 -35.51
C SER A 179 -20.58 3.61 -35.33
N ASP A 180 -19.67 3.21 -36.21
CA ASP A 180 -18.99 1.91 -36.04
C ASP A 180 -18.10 1.89 -34.82
N GLU A 181 -17.60 3.05 -34.37
CA GLU A 181 -16.87 3.21 -33.11
C GLU A 181 -17.78 2.95 -31.91
N ASP A 182 -19.01 3.48 -31.89
CA ASP A 182 -19.98 3.25 -30.82
C ASP A 182 -20.38 1.77 -30.72
N LYS A 183 -20.52 1.09 -31.87
CA LYS A 183 -20.80 -0.37 -31.89
C LYS A 183 -19.64 -1.17 -31.32
N ALA A 184 -18.41 -0.81 -31.69
CA ALA A 184 -17.21 -1.46 -31.18
C ALA A 184 -17.06 -1.23 -29.67
N GLU A 185 -17.36 -0.02 -29.18
CA GLU A 185 -17.36 0.29 -27.76
C GLU A 185 -18.45 -0.48 -27.00
N ALA A 186 -19.68 -0.53 -27.50
CA ALA A 186 -20.76 -1.32 -26.91
C ALA A 186 -20.41 -2.81 -26.80
N LYS A 187 -19.72 -3.37 -27.84
CA LYS A 187 -19.20 -4.74 -27.79
C LYS A 187 -18.16 -4.92 -26.69
N ARG A 188 -17.20 -4.01 -26.56
CA ARG A 188 -16.17 -4.04 -25.50
C ARG A 188 -16.75 -3.93 -24.10
N VAL A 189 -17.73 -3.04 -23.90
CA VAL A 189 -18.41 -2.89 -22.60
C VAL A 189 -19.20 -4.15 -22.26
N MET A 190 -19.85 -4.79 -23.24
CA MET A 190 -20.54 -6.07 -23.03
C MET A 190 -19.60 -7.20 -22.63
N GLU A 191 -18.43 -7.26 -23.25
CA GLU A 191 -17.37 -8.22 -22.92
C GLU A 191 -16.87 -8.01 -21.47
N LEU A 192 -16.63 -6.77 -21.05
CA LEU A 192 -16.27 -6.43 -19.65
C LEU A 192 -17.37 -6.79 -18.66
N ALA A 193 -18.64 -6.54 -18.99
CA ALA A 193 -19.76 -6.84 -18.09
C ALA A 193 -19.94 -8.35 -17.88
N LYS A 194 -19.80 -9.14 -18.94
CA LYS A 194 -19.78 -10.62 -18.83
C LYS A 194 -18.57 -11.09 -18.02
N ALA A 195 -17.39 -10.55 -18.31
CA ALA A 195 -16.17 -10.91 -17.59
C ALA A 195 -16.26 -10.59 -16.09
N TYR A 196 -16.90 -9.50 -15.71
CA TYR A 196 -17.13 -9.16 -14.31
C TYR A 196 -18.06 -10.16 -13.62
N ALA A 197 -19.11 -10.61 -14.30
CA ALA A 197 -19.99 -11.66 -13.77
C ALA A 197 -19.26 -13.00 -13.59
N THR A 198 -18.47 -13.41 -14.59
CA THR A 198 -17.61 -14.61 -14.52
C THR A 198 -16.61 -14.52 -13.36
N TYR A 199 -15.97 -13.36 -13.20
CA TYR A 199 -15.00 -13.13 -12.12
C TYR A 199 -15.66 -13.27 -10.73
N ASN A 200 -16.81 -12.65 -10.51
CA ASN A 200 -17.54 -12.77 -9.25
C ASN A 200 -17.97 -14.22 -8.96
N GLN A 201 -18.39 -14.98 -10.00
CA GLN A 201 -18.71 -16.40 -9.84
C GLN A 201 -17.46 -17.21 -9.45
N LEU A 202 -16.32 -16.95 -10.08
CA LEU A 202 -15.04 -17.60 -9.73
C LEU A 202 -14.62 -17.32 -8.29
N LEU A 203 -14.84 -16.12 -7.78
CA LEU A 203 -14.58 -15.79 -6.37
C LEU A 203 -15.45 -16.67 -5.45
N LEU A 204 -16.75 -16.77 -5.73
CA LEU A 204 -17.68 -17.62 -4.97
C LEU A 204 -17.29 -19.11 -5.01
N ASP A 205 -16.99 -19.64 -6.19
CA ASP A 205 -16.60 -21.04 -6.39
C ASP A 205 -15.31 -21.41 -5.65
N ASN A 206 -14.42 -20.44 -5.46
CA ASN A 206 -13.16 -20.59 -4.73
C ASN A 206 -13.23 -20.20 -3.25
N ASN A 207 -14.42 -19.92 -2.73
CA ASN A 207 -14.63 -19.41 -1.37
C ASN A 207 -13.70 -18.24 -1.05
N ALA A 208 -13.64 -17.27 -1.95
CA ALA A 208 -12.73 -16.13 -1.90
C ALA A 208 -13.48 -14.81 -2.08
N LEU A 209 -12.94 -13.78 -1.47
CA LEU A 209 -13.36 -12.38 -1.65
C LEU A 209 -12.14 -11.56 -2.04
N ASP A 210 -12.33 -10.48 -2.78
CA ASP A 210 -11.30 -9.45 -2.90
C ASP A 210 -11.57 -8.28 -1.92
N PHE A 211 -10.67 -7.29 -1.88
CA PHE A 211 -10.83 -6.16 -0.97
C PHE A 211 -12.11 -5.36 -1.23
N GLY A 212 -12.56 -5.24 -2.48
CA GLY A 212 -13.81 -4.56 -2.82
C GLY A 212 -15.03 -5.29 -2.30
N ASP A 213 -15.00 -6.63 -2.29
CA ASP A 213 -16.10 -7.46 -1.77
C ASP A 213 -16.31 -7.27 -0.27
N LEU A 214 -15.26 -7.00 0.50
CA LEU A 214 -15.40 -6.72 1.94
C LEU A 214 -16.38 -5.56 2.20
N ILE A 215 -16.40 -4.56 1.33
CA ILE A 215 -17.33 -3.43 1.45
C ILE A 215 -18.67 -3.76 0.80
N LEU A 216 -18.68 -4.30 -0.44
CA LEU A 216 -19.90 -4.62 -1.16
C LEU A 216 -20.76 -5.67 -0.46
N ASP A 217 -20.16 -6.76 0.01
CA ASP A 217 -20.89 -7.81 0.70
C ASP A 217 -21.34 -7.37 2.09
N THR A 218 -20.62 -6.46 2.74
CA THR A 218 -21.11 -5.80 3.96
C THR A 218 -22.32 -4.92 3.65
N LEU A 219 -22.31 -4.15 2.57
CA LEU A 219 -23.48 -3.38 2.12
C LEU A 219 -24.65 -4.30 1.78
N LYS A 220 -24.40 -5.39 1.06
CA LYS A 220 -25.40 -6.42 0.74
C LYS A 220 -26.00 -7.01 2.01
N LEU A 221 -25.17 -7.44 2.96
CA LEU A 221 -25.59 -7.97 4.26
C LEU A 221 -26.54 -7.02 4.98
N LEU A 222 -26.14 -5.76 5.11
CA LEU A 222 -26.92 -4.77 5.84
C LEU A 222 -28.23 -4.40 5.12
N ARG A 223 -28.23 -4.39 3.78
CA ARG A 223 -29.44 -4.12 2.96
C ARG A 223 -30.42 -5.29 2.96
N GLU A 224 -29.92 -6.52 2.90
CA GLU A 224 -30.75 -7.73 2.82
C GLU A 224 -31.18 -8.29 4.18
N ARG A 225 -30.51 -7.88 5.27
CA ARG A 225 -30.77 -8.34 6.65
C ARG A 225 -31.10 -7.19 7.58
N PRO A 226 -32.36 -6.65 7.56
CA PRO A 226 -32.73 -5.49 8.37
C PRO A 226 -32.53 -5.66 9.87
N ALA A 227 -32.62 -6.89 10.40
CA ALA A 227 -32.38 -7.17 11.81
C ALA A 227 -30.91 -6.93 12.19
N ILE A 228 -29.97 -7.33 11.30
CA ILE A 228 -28.53 -7.10 11.48
C ILE A 228 -28.22 -5.61 11.36
N LEU A 229 -28.78 -4.94 10.34
CA LEU A 229 -28.65 -3.49 10.19
C LEU A 229 -29.12 -2.76 11.46
N LYS A 230 -30.31 -3.09 11.96
CA LYS A 230 -30.87 -2.45 13.17
C LYS A 230 -29.97 -2.68 14.39
N LYS A 231 -29.39 -3.87 14.55
CA LYS A 231 -28.43 -4.19 15.62
C LYS A 231 -27.26 -3.20 15.60
N TYR A 232 -26.58 -3.03 14.45
CA TYR A 232 -25.42 -2.15 14.35
C TYR A 232 -25.79 -0.66 14.39
N GLN A 233 -26.95 -0.27 13.87
CA GLN A 233 -27.48 1.09 14.03
C GLN A 233 -27.79 1.44 15.49
N GLN A 234 -28.22 0.47 16.30
CA GLN A 234 -28.44 0.65 17.73
C GLN A 234 -27.12 0.66 18.50
N GLN A 235 -26.18 -0.20 18.13
CA GLN A 235 -24.87 -0.30 18.76
C GLN A 235 -24.08 1.00 18.54
N PHE A 236 -23.86 1.41 17.31
CA PHE A 236 -23.00 2.56 17.02
C PHE A 236 -23.76 3.87 17.20
N GLN A 237 -23.58 4.48 18.39
CA GLN A 237 -24.20 5.76 18.73
C GLN A 237 -23.46 6.94 18.10
N HIS A 238 -22.16 6.81 17.90
CA HIS A 238 -21.30 7.80 17.24
C HIS A 238 -20.42 7.11 16.21
N ILE A 239 -20.34 7.69 15.02
CA ILE A 239 -19.48 7.24 13.93
C ILE A 239 -18.53 8.39 13.60
N LEU A 240 -17.24 8.13 13.64
CA LEU A 240 -16.19 9.08 13.27
C LEU A 240 -15.43 8.54 12.05
N VAL A 241 -15.16 9.40 11.08
CA VAL A 241 -14.40 9.03 9.87
C VAL A 241 -13.29 10.03 9.68
N ASP A 242 -12.05 9.55 9.76
CA ASP A 242 -10.85 10.34 9.44
C ASP A 242 -10.48 10.19 7.97
N GLU A 243 -9.77 11.18 7.43
CA GLU A 243 -9.36 11.26 6.01
C GLU A 243 -10.54 11.02 5.04
N PHE A 244 -11.70 11.62 5.35
CA PHE A 244 -12.94 11.37 4.63
C PHE A 244 -12.87 11.67 3.12
N GLN A 245 -11.97 12.56 2.68
CA GLN A 245 -11.74 12.87 1.27
C GLN A 245 -11.14 11.67 0.48
N ASP A 246 -10.63 10.65 1.15
CA ASP A 246 -10.07 9.46 0.51
C ASP A 246 -11.06 8.29 0.42
N THR A 247 -12.28 8.45 0.94
CA THR A 247 -13.31 7.43 0.85
C THR A 247 -13.85 7.30 -0.57
N ASN A 248 -14.19 6.06 -0.98
CA ASN A 248 -14.94 5.78 -2.19
C ASN A 248 -16.45 5.82 -1.95
N TRP A 249 -17.24 5.69 -3.02
CA TRP A 249 -18.70 5.76 -2.94
C TRP A 249 -19.29 4.65 -2.05
N ALA A 250 -18.86 3.42 -2.22
CA ALA A 250 -19.34 2.27 -1.45
C ALA A 250 -19.09 2.45 0.07
N GLN A 251 -17.91 2.96 0.45
CA GLN A 251 -17.59 3.27 1.84
C GLN A 251 -18.48 4.39 2.41
N TYR A 252 -18.76 5.40 1.60
CA TYR A 252 -19.67 6.47 2.02
C TYR A 252 -21.10 5.96 2.20
N GLU A 253 -21.61 5.13 1.30
CA GLU A 253 -22.93 4.49 1.46
C GLU A 253 -22.99 3.61 2.71
N LEU A 254 -21.91 2.91 3.04
CA LEU A 254 -21.84 2.08 4.24
C LEU A 254 -22.04 2.89 5.52
N ILE A 255 -21.32 4.01 5.67
CA ILE A 255 -21.45 4.86 6.86
C ILE A 255 -22.82 5.57 6.93
N LYS A 256 -23.38 5.98 5.78
CA LYS A 256 -24.75 6.53 5.73
C LYS A 256 -25.78 5.51 6.22
N LEU A 257 -25.65 4.27 5.74
CA LEU A 257 -26.57 3.20 6.09
C LEU A 257 -26.56 2.89 7.60
N ILE A 258 -25.37 2.78 8.19
CA ILE A 258 -25.22 2.50 9.62
C ILE A 258 -25.61 3.74 10.46
N GLY A 259 -25.21 4.93 10.02
CA GLY A 259 -25.43 6.19 10.75
C GLY A 259 -26.88 6.68 10.75
N ARG A 260 -27.74 6.18 9.83
CA ARG A 260 -29.07 6.72 9.52
C ARG A 260 -30.01 6.86 10.73
N LEU A 261 -29.89 5.98 11.73
CA LEU A 261 -30.81 6.00 12.88
C LEU A 261 -30.59 7.21 13.78
N ARG A 262 -29.34 7.65 13.97
CA ARG A 262 -28.98 8.69 14.96
C ARG A 262 -28.37 9.94 14.34
N ASN A 263 -27.87 9.85 13.13
CA ASN A 263 -27.16 10.91 12.40
C ASN A 263 -25.99 11.55 13.18
N ASN A 264 -25.45 10.85 14.18
CA ASN A 264 -24.26 11.31 14.92
C ASN A 264 -22.98 10.92 14.14
N LEU A 265 -22.86 11.49 12.96
CA LEU A 265 -21.75 11.22 12.03
C LEU A 265 -20.78 12.41 12.06
N THR A 266 -19.54 12.15 12.45
CA THR A 266 -18.45 13.12 12.41
C THR A 266 -17.49 12.72 11.29
N VAL A 267 -17.32 13.57 10.29
CA VAL A 267 -16.35 13.36 9.21
C VAL A 267 -15.27 14.43 9.27
N VAL A 268 -14.02 14.01 9.11
CA VAL A 268 -12.84 14.89 9.14
C VAL A 268 -12.09 14.73 7.83
N GLY A 269 -11.80 15.82 7.15
CA GLY A 269 -11.11 15.74 5.87
C GLY A 269 -10.66 17.08 5.31
N ASP A 270 -9.93 16.99 4.21
CA ASP A 270 -9.44 18.11 3.43
C ASP A 270 -9.38 17.73 1.94
N ASP A 271 -10.26 18.31 1.14
CA ASP A 271 -10.32 18.06 -0.30
C ASP A 271 -9.00 18.41 -1.02
N ASP A 272 -8.24 19.39 -0.52
CA ASP A 272 -6.93 19.75 -1.06
C ASP A 272 -5.86 18.64 -0.84
N GLN A 273 -6.13 17.68 0.06
CA GLN A 273 -5.29 16.52 0.32
C GLN A 273 -5.79 15.23 -0.37
N SER A 274 -6.85 15.30 -1.19
CA SER A 274 -7.35 14.14 -1.94
C SER A 274 -6.46 13.82 -3.14
N ILE A 275 -5.44 12.99 -2.92
CA ILE A 275 -4.48 12.59 -3.96
C ILE A 275 -4.61 11.11 -4.37
N TYR A 276 -5.61 10.38 -3.83
CA TYR A 276 -5.85 8.96 -4.09
C TYR A 276 -7.00 8.67 -5.07
N LYS A 277 -7.32 9.63 -5.95
CA LYS A 277 -8.35 9.44 -7.00
C LYS A 277 -8.12 8.17 -7.84
N PHE A 278 -6.88 7.82 -8.09
CA PHE A 278 -6.51 6.60 -8.82
C PHE A 278 -6.83 5.29 -8.04
N ARG A 279 -7.11 5.39 -6.73
CA ARG A 279 -7.55 4.28 -5.85
C ARG A 279 -9.06 4.31 -5.54
N GLY A 280 -9.87 5.08 -6.27
CA GLY A 280 -11.31 5.16 -6.02
C GLY A 280 -11.75 6.31 -5.13
N ALA A 281 -10.83 7.05 -4.51
CA ALA A 281 -11.19 8.21 -3.70
C ALA A 281 -12.03 9.21 -4.51
N SER A 282 -13.12 9.68 -3.91
CA SER A 282 -14.04 10.62 -4.53
C SER A 282 -14.13 11.91 -3.71
N VAL A 283 -13.51 12.98 -4.22
CA VAL A 283 -13.65 14.34 -3.63
C VAL A 283 -15.12 14.75 -3.54
N SER A 284 -15.98 14.20 -4.41
CA SER A 284 -17.40 14.47 -4.37
C SER A 284 -18.06 14.05 -3.05
N ASN A 285 -17.50 13.07 -2.32
CA ASN A 285 -18.09 12.61 -1.06
C ASN A 285 -18.11 13.70 0.01
N ILE A 286 -17.01 14.48 0.15
CA ILE A 286 -16.98 15.57 1.13
C ILE A 286 -17.95 16.71 0.76
N ILE A 287 -18.15 16.92 -0.55
CA ILE A 287 -19.12 17.90 -1.06
C ILE A 287 -20.55 17.36 -0.90
N SER A 288 -20.76 16.07 -1.20
CA SER A 288 -22.06 15.40 -1.08
C SER A 288 -22.51 15.29 0.36
N PHE A 289 -21.59 15.19 1.32
CA PHE A 289 -21.90 15.13 2.75
C PHE A 289 -22.79 16.31 3.19
N GLN A 290 -22.48 17.53 2.75
CA GLN A 290 -23.28 18.69 3.10
C GLN A 290 -24.65 18.72 2.40
N LYS A 291 -24.77 18.09 1.23
CA LYS A 291 -26.07 17.93 0.54
C LYS A 291 -26.92 16.86 1.22
N ASP A 292 -26.30 15.74 1.64
CA ASP A 292 -27.00 14.65 2.33
C ASP A 292 -27.37 15.01 3.78
N TYR A 293 -26.60 15.92 4.41
CA TYR A 293 -26.80 16.42 5.77
C TYR A 293 -26.80 17.96 5.79
N PRO A 294 -27.89 18.62 5.34
CA PRO A 294 -27.97 20.10 5.24
C PRO A 294 -27.83 20.80 6.60
N ASP A 295 -28.20 20.13 7.68
CA ASP A 295 -28.08 20.58 9.07
C ASP A 295 -26.75 20.26 9.72
N ALA A 296 -25.79 19.73 8.95
CA ALA A 296 -24.45 19.42 9.44
C ALA A 296 -23.73 20.70 9.90
N ARG A 297 -23.22 20.65 11.13
CA ARG A 297 -22.32 21.72 11.58
C ARG A 297 -20.99 21.62 10.86
N VAL A 298 -20.54 22.72 10.27
CA VAL A 298 -19.22 22.81 9.63
C VAL A 298 -18.26 23.56 10.56
N ILE A 299 -17.13 22.97 10.86
CA ILE A 299 -16.04 23.59 11.63
C ILE A 299 -14.75 23.51 10.80
N VAL A 300 -14.12 24.66 10.60
CA VAL A 300 -12.85 24.75 9.86
C VAL A 300 -11.73 24.97 10.84
N LEU A 301 -10.70 24.13 10.77
CA LEU A 301 -9.49 24.31 11.57
C LEU A 301 -8.48 25.14 10.76
N THR A 302 -8.23 26.38 11.22
CA THR A 302 -7.38 27.33 10.49
C THR A 302 -5.97 27.44 11.06
N LYS A 303 -5.74 27.07 12.32
CA LYS A 303 -4.43 27.18 12.97
C LYS A 303 -3.54 26.01 12.63
N ASN A 304 -2.36 26.31 12.05
CA ASN A 304 -1.35 25.33 11.67
C ASN A 304 -0.19 25.31 12.65
N TYR A 305 0.12 24.14 13.21
CA TYR A 305 1.18 23.94 14.22
C TYR A 305 2.46 23.31 13.63
N ARG A 306 2.44 23.00 12.33
CA ARG A 306 3.52 22.27 11.64
C ARG A 306 4.46 23.22 10.88
N THR A 307 3.91 24.14 10.12
CA THR A 307 4.59 24.81 9.01
C THR A 307 4.66 26.33 9.23
N LYS A 308 5.65 26.99 8.65
CA LYS A 308 5.85 28.45 8.67
C LYS A 308 4.91 29.15 7.68
N GLN A 309 4.55 30.42 7.96
CA GLN A 309 3.52 31.14 7.21
C GLN A 309 3.82 31.26 5.71
N ASN A 310 5.05 31.62 5.34
CA ASN A 310 5.40 31.78 3.93
C ASN A 310 5.27 30.49 3.09
N ILE A 311 5.47 29.32 3.70
CA ILE A 311 5.26 28.03 3.03
C ILE A 311 3.75 27.77 2.88
N LEU A 312 2.95 28.05 3.92
CA LEU A 312 1.49 27.92 3.86
C LEU A 312 0.89 28.84 2.79
N ASP A 313 1.35 30.08 2.70
CA ASP A 313 0.86 31.05 1.72
C ASP A 313 1.17 30.59 0.29
N LEU A 314 2.37 30.03 0.05
CA LEU A 314 2.74 29.47 -1.25
C LEU A 314 1.87 28.26 -1.61
N ALA A 315 1.68 27.35 -0.67
CA ALA A 315 0.83 26.16 -0.86
C ALA A 315 -0.64 26.57 -1.11
N TYR A 316 -1.15 27.53 -0.35
CA TYR A 316 -2.51 28.06 -0.54
C TYR A 316 -2.67 28.72 -1.91
N LYS A 317 -1.71 29.55 -2.35
CA LYS A 317 -1.71 30.14 -3.68
C LYS A 317 -1.69 29.07 -4.79
N PHE A 318 -0.89 28.02 -4.62
CA PHE A 318 -0.78 26.95 -5.59
C PHE A 318 -2.11 26.17 -5.72
N VAL A 319 -2.74 25.82 -4.60
CA VAL A 319 -3.97 25.01 -4.61
C VAL A 319 -5.18 25.75 -5.18
N GLN A 320 -5.14 27.10 -5.25
CA GLN A 320 -6.20 27.90 -5.92
C GLN A 320 -6.35 27.56 -7.40
N LEU A 321 -5.36 26.95 -8.04
CA LEU A 321 -5.45 26.48 -9.43
C LEU A 321 -6.55 25.41 -9.62
N ASN A 322 -7.00 24.76 -8.54
CA ASN A 322 -8.09 23.78 -8.57
C ASN A 322 -9.50 24.41 -8.46
N ASN A 323 -9.62 25.73 -8.35
CA ASN A 323 -10.93 26.38 -8.37
C ASN A 323 -11.59 26.27 -9.76
N PRO A 324 -12.91 26.10 -9.86
CA PRO A 324 -13.93 26.20 -8.79
C PRO A 324 -14.24 24.88 -8.06
N ASP A 325 -13.46 23.82 -8.29
CA ASP A 325 -13.81 22.47 -7.79
C ASP A 325 -13.49 22.25 -6.31
N ARG A 326 -12.80 23.19 -5.66
CA ARG A 326 -12.47 23.12 -4.23
C ARG A 326 -13.69 23.30 -3.34
N LEU A 327 -13.67 22.62 -2.20
CA LEU A 327 -14.72 22.71 -1.16
C LEU A 327 -14.94 24.17 -0.70
N GLU A 328 -13.85 24.94 -0.51
CA GLU A 328 -13.90 26.34 -0.12
C GLU A 328 -14.77 27.20 -1.07
N ALA A 329 -14.62 26.97 -2.40
CA ALA A 329 -15.42 27.66 -3.41
C ALA A 329 -16.89 27.19 -3.39
N LYS A 330 -17.11 25.87 -3.25
CA LYS A 330 -18.45 25.25 -3.31
C LYS A 330 -19.29 25.47 -2.05
N ILE A 331 -18.69 25.51 -0.86
CA ILE A 331 -19.41 25.81 0.40
C ILE A 331 -19.91 27.26 0.41
N ALA A 332 -19.16 28.19 -0.15
CA ALA A 332 -19.57 29.59 -0.24
C ALA A 332 -20.92 29.75 -0.99
N ASP A 333 -21.20 28.84 -1.95
CA ASP A 333 -22.43 28.86 -2.75
C ASP A 333 -23.63 28.19 -2.02
N ILE A 334 -23.40 27.31 -1.04
CA ILE A 334 -24.44 26.47 -0.44
C ILE A 334 -25.05 27.09 0.85
N GLY A 335 -24.32 27.91 1.59
CA GLY A 335 -24.78 28.33 2.93
C GLY A 335 -24.57 29.78 3.33
N GLY A 336 -24.16 30.66 2.45
CA GLY A 336 -23.99 32.10 2.77
C GLY A 336 -22.88 32.46 3.76
N GLN A 337 -22.18 31.50 4.36
CA GLN A 337 -20.99 31.73 5.17
C GLN A 337 -19.75 31.53 4.30
N LYS A 338 -18.93 32.58 4.14
CA LYS A 338 -17.60 32.44 3.55
C LYS A 338 -16.74 31.60 4.49
N VAL A 339 -16.45 30.37 4.06
CA VAL A 339 -15.50 29.49 4.72
C VAL A 339 -14.12 29.72 4.08
N THR A 340 -13.12 30.07 4.88
CA THR A 340 -11.74 30.14 4.40
C THR A 340 -10.94 28.93 4.88
N LYS A 341 -10.16 28.35 3.97
CA LYS A 341 -9.19 27.31 4.27
C LYS A 341 -7.76 27.85 4.35
N GLN A 342 -7.58 29.16 4.32
CA GLN A 342 -6.26 29.77 4.51
C GLN A 342 -5.77 29.51 5.92
N LEU A 343 -4.59 28.88 6.04
CA LEU A 343 -4.01 28.47 7.30
C LEU A 343 -3.15 29.57 7.92
N ALA A 344 -3.25 29.73 9.24
CA ALA A 344 -2.44 30.64 10.04
C ALA A 344 -1.38 29.87 10.84
N ALA A 345 -0.10 30.11 10.56
CA ALA A 345 1.00 29.47 11.26
C ALA A 345 1.05 29.85 12.73
N GLN A 346 1.25 28.85 13.59
CA GLN A 346 1.55 29.07 15.02
C GLN A 346 3.06 28.98 15.31
N ARG A 347 3.87 28.66 14.30
CA ARG A 347 5.34 28.68 14.39
C ARG A 347 5.88 29.98 13.84
N GLU A 348 6.64 30.68 14.65
CA GLU A 348 7.30 31.94 14.27
C GLU A 348 8.46 31.73 13.27
N GLY A 349 8.82 32.81 12.57
CA GLY A 349 9.94 32.87 11.63
C GLY A 349 9.56 32.48 10.20
N GLN A 350 10.56 32.49 9.32
CA GLN A 350 10.42 32.16 7.89
C GLN A 350 10.92 30.76 7.60
N GLY A 351 10.18 30.02 6.77
CA GLY A 351 10.63 28.76 6.18
C GLY A 351 11.54 29.02 4.98
N LEU A 352 12.53 28.17 4.80
CA LEU A 352 13.41 28.26 3.64
C LEU A 352 12.73 27.59 2.43
N ILE A 353 12.59 28.35 1.35
CA ILE A 353 12.04 27.86 0.08
C ILE A 353 13.10 28.12 -0.98
N ASN A 354 13.63 27.06 -1.60
CA ASN A 354 14.64 27.17 -2.65
C ASN A 354 14.14 26.45 -3.91
N LEU A 355 14.45 27.03 -5.07
CA LEU A 355 14.34 26.40 -6.37
C LEU A 355 15.75 26.03 -6.84
N MET A 356 15.99 24.75 -7.11
CA MET A 356 17.21 24.27 -7.75
C MET A 356 16.90 23.95 -9.21
N HIS A 357 17.55 24.65 -10.14
CA HIS A 357 17.45 24.41 -11.57
C HIS A 357 18.82 24.01 -12.09
N VAL A 358 18.93 22.83 -12.66
CA VAL A 358 20.17 22.20 -13.12
C VAL A 358 19.96 21.57 -14.51
N GLU A 359 21.06 21.26 -15.19
CA GLU A 359 21.01 20.81 -16.60
C GLU A 359 20.70 19.32 -16.75
N THR A 360 21.08 18.49 -15.77
CA THR A 360 20.92 17.03 -15.84
C THR A 360 20.37 16.44 -14.54
N GLN A 361 19.81 15.25 -14.62
CA GLN A 361 19.30 14.52 -13.45
C GLN A 361 20.41 14.18 -12.45
N GLU A 362 21.62 13.86 -12.93
CA GLU A 362 22.77 13.60 -12.08
C GLU A 362 23.25 14.87 -11.37
N ALA A 363 23.15 16.04 -12.03
CA ALA A 363 23.45 17.32 -11.40
C ALA A 363 22.40 17.66 -10.33
N GLU A 364 21.13 17.29 -10.53
CA GLU A 364 20.06 17.41 -9.54
C GLU A 364 20.40 16.60 -8.28
N ALA A 365 20.67 15.29 -8.45
CA ALA A 365 21.02 14.42 -7.33
C ALA A 365 22.27 14.91 -6.58
N ARG A 366 23.32 15.33 -7.32
CA ARG A 366 24.55 15.91 -6.71
C ARG A 366 24.25 17.17 -5.91
N SER A 367 23.36 18.04 -6.41
CA SER A 367 22.99 19.29 -5.74
C SER A 367 22.22 19.02 -4.45
N VAL A 368 21.28 18.09 -4.48
CA VAL A 368 20.51 17.64 -3.30
C VAL A 368 21.44 17.00 -2.27
N GLY A 369 22.25 16.02 -2.67
CA GLY A 369 23.22 15.35 -1.78
C GLY A 369 24.23 16.34 -1.18
N GLY A 370 24.74 17.30 -1.98
CA GLY A 370 25.59 18.36 -1.50
C GLY A 370 24.90 19.26 -0.45
N LYS A 371 23.65 19.65 -0.71
CA LYS A 371 22.88 20.47 0.22
C LYS A 371 22.60 19.78 1.55
N ILE A 372 22.28 18.50 1.53
CA ILE A 372 22.08 17.68 2.75
C ILE A 372 23.40 17.62 3.54
N ALA A 373 24.53 17.33 2.87
CA ALA A 373 25.85 17.33 3.51
C ALA A 373 26.18 18.65 4.18
N ASP A 374 25.97 19.79 3.47
CA ASP A 374 26.23 21.14 3.98
C ASP A 374 25.36 21.46 5.21
N LEU A 375 24.08 21.11 5.19
CA LEU A 375 23.18 21.34 6.31
C LEU A 375 23.63 20.56 7.55
N ARG A 376 24.04 19.32 7.37
CA ARG A 376 24.50 18.46 8.44
C ARG A 376 25.90 18.86 8.94
N PHE A 377 26.78 19.32 8.05
CA PHE A 377 28.09 19.88 8.45
C PHE A 377 27.93 21.10 9.34
N LYS A 378 26.95 21.97 9.03
CA LYS A 378 26.63 23.18 9.81
C LYS A 378 25.95 22.86 11.15
N ASN A 379 25.22 21.77 11.23
CA ASN A 379 24.55 21.33 12.45
C ASN A 379 24.77 19.83 12.62
N LYS A 380 25.75 19.44 13.41
CA LYS A 380 26.16 18.05 13.65
C LYS A 380 25.12 17.24 14.40
N ASP A 381 24.23 17.88 15.16
CA ASP A 381 23.16 17.24 15.93
C ASP A 381 21.91 16.94 15.07
N LEU A 382 21.93 17.35 13.79
CA LEU A 382 20.81 17.12 12.88
C LEU A 382 20.79 15.65 12.44
N SER A 383 19.74 14.94 12.85
CA SER A 383 19.52 13.53 12.46
C SER A 383 19.35 13.39 10.95
N TRP A 384 19.78 12.25 10.39
CA TRP A 384 19.47 11.88 9.00
C TRP A 384 17.97 11.72 8.74
N ASP A 385 17.18 11.37 9.75
CA ASP A 385 15.73 11.26 9.66
C ASP A 385 15.01 12.60 9.43
N ALA A 386 15.72 13.71 9.64
CA ALA A 386 15.18 15.03 9.35
C ALA A 386 15.04 15.33 7.85
N PHE A 387 15.64 14.52 6.98
CA PHE A 387 15.67 14.74 5.54
C PHE A 387 14.77 13.76 4.78
N CYS A 388 14.03 14.31 3.81
CA CYS A 388 13.22 13.54 2.88
C CYS A 388 13.42 14.02 1.44
N VAL A 389 13.58 13.09 0.52
CA VAL A 389 13.56 13.35 -0.93
C VAL A 389 12.26 12.78 -1.49
N LEU A 390 11.42 13.65 -2.06
CA LEU A 390 10.15 13.28 -2.67
C LEU A 390 10.28 13.19 -4.18
N VAL A 391 9.86 12.06 -4.72
CA VAL A 391 9.90 11.81 -6.17
C VAL A 391 8.49 11.57 -6.72
N ARG A 392 8.29 11.78 -8.03
CA ARG A 392 7.00 11.56 -8.67
C ARG A 392 6.67 10.08 -8.89
N ALA A 393 7.68 9.29 -9.23
CA ALA A 393 7.58 7.85 -9.46
C ALA A 393 8.80 7.13 -8.88
N ASN A 394 8.70 5.82 -8.64
CA ASN A 394 9.73 5.06 -7.97
C ASN A 394 11.07 5.02 -8.73
N ASP A 395 11.01 4.96 -10.06
CA ASP A 395 12.19 4.97 -10.95
C ASP A 395 12.99 6.30 -10.88
N HIS A 396 12.36 7.40 -10.49
CA HIS A 396 13.06 8.66 -10.26
C HIS A 396 13.93 8.65 -8.99
N ALA A 397 13.81 7.65 -8.13
CA ALA A 397 14.61 7.54 -6.91
C ALA A 397 16.06 7.09 -7.19
N ASP A 398 16.28 6.33 -8.27
CA ASP A 398 17.56 5.64 -8.54
C ASP A 398 18.75 6.60 -8.61
N ILE A 399 18.56 7.79 -9.19
CA ILE A 399 19.62 8.81 -9.28
C ILE A 399 20.06 9.31 -7.91
N PHE A 400 19.13 9.47 -6.96
CA PHE A 400 19.41 9.89 -5.59
C PHE A 400 20.04 8.76 -4.79
N ILE A 401 19.57 7.51 -4.99
CA ILE A 401 20.14 6.30 -4.38
C ILE A 401 21.63 6.20 -4.75
N ASN A 402 21.94 6.24 -6.05
CA ASN A 402 23.31 6.16 -6.55
C ASN A 402 24.21 7.29 -5.98
N GLU A 403 23.67 8.51 -5.87
CA GLU A 403 24.43 9.64 -5.31
C GLU A 403 24.68 9.48 -3.80
N PHE A 404 23.69 8.98 -3.04
CA PHE A 404 23.84 8.76 -1.60
C PHE A 404 24.82 7.60 -1.32
N GLU A 405 24.78 6.52 -2.11
CA GLU A 405 25.76 5.45 -2.04
C GLU A 405 27.18 5.95 -2.34
N ARG A 406 27.35 6.75 -3.40
CA ARG A 406 28.63 7.34 -3.76
C ARG A 406 29.22 8.22 -2.65
N ARG A 407 28.36 8.92 -1.87
CA ARG A 407 28.76 9.78 -0.75
C ARG A 407 28.85 9.04 0.59
N GLY A 408 28.46 7.77 0.67
CA GLY A 408 28.37 7.04 1.93
C GLY A 408 27.30 7.60 2.89
N MET A 409 26.23 8.23 2.34
CA MET A 409 25.13 8.75 3.14
C MET A 409 24.12 7.62 3.43
N PRO A 410 23.68 7.46 4.69
CA PRO A 410 22.67 6.47 5.02
C PRO A 410 21.31 6.91 4.48
N TYR A 411 20.64 6.02 3.74
CA TYR A 411 19.33 6.27 3.18
C TYR A 411 18.44 5.03 3.29
N VAL A 412 17.13 5.26 3.18
CA VAL A 412 16.14 4.21 2.97
C VAL A 412 15.18 4.63 1.86
N PHE A 413 15.00 3.75 0.88
CA PHE A 413 14.01 3.94 -0.17
C PHE A 413 12.69 3.25 0.21
N LEU A 414 11.68 4.06 0.48
CA LEU A 414 10.36 3.62 0.94
C LEU A 414 9.44 3.37 -0.26
N ALA A 415 9.75 2.35 -1.06
CA ALA A 415 8.86 1.88 -2.10
C ALA A 415 7.98 0.75 -1.56
N ALA A 416 6.67 0.85 -1.74
CA ALA A 416 5.74 -0.21 -1.34
C ALA A 416 5.87 -1.49 -2.20
N ARG A 417 6.80 -1.51 -3.16
CA ARG A 417 6.98 -2.62 -4.13
C ARG A 417 8.46 -2.87 -4.37
N GLY A 418 8.78 -4.09 -4.76
CA GLY A 418 10.12 -4.44 -5.23
C GLY A 418 10.86 -5.46 -4.37
N LEU A 419 10.17 -6.25 -3.56
CA LEU A 419 10.78 -7.34 -2.78
C LEU A 419 11.59 -8.27 -3.70
N PHE A 420 11.01 -8.69 -4.82
CA PHE A 420 11.65 -9.60 -5.77
C PHE A 420 12.76 -8.95 -6.62
N LEU A 421 12.90 -7.61 -6.53
CA LEU A 421 13.99 -6.87 -7.19
C LEU A 421 15.18 -6.60 -6.25
N LYS A 422 15.06 -6.93 -4.96
CA LYS A 422 16.16 -6.76 -4.01
C LYS A 422 17.30 -7.75 -4.30
N PRO A 423 18.56 -7.30 -4.33
CA PRO A 423 19.71 -8.17 -4.65
C PRO A 423 19.73 -9.46 -3.82
N LEU A 424 19.49 -9.37 -2.51
CA LEU A 424 19.39 -10.52 -1.62
C LEU A 424 18.34 -11.53 -2.09
N VAL A 425 17.13 -11.06 -2.46
CA VAL A 425 16.05 -11.95 -2.90
C VAL A 425 16.38 -12.57 -4.26
N ILE A 426 16.98 -11.79 -5.18
CA ILE A 426 17.44 -12.30 -6.47
C ILE A 426 18.48 -13.41 -6.26
N ASP A 427 19.41 -13.24 -5.32
CA ASP A 427 20.41 -14.25 -4.96
C ASP A 427 19.73 -15.55 -4.48
N LEU A 428 18.81 -15.43 -3.52
CA LEU A 428 18.09 -16.58 -2.96
C LEU A 428 17.20 -17.27 -4.00
N LEU A 429 16.49 -16.52 -4.83
CA LEU A 429 15.68 -17.10 -5.92
C LEU A 429 16.56 -17.77 -6.98
N SER A 430 17.74 -17.21 -7.29
CA SER A 430 18.69 -17.82 -8.22
C SER A 430 19.21 -19.14 -7.67
N TYR A 431 19.51 -19.19 -6.37
CA TYR A 431 19.89 -20.45 -5.73
C TYR A 431 18.77 -21.50 -5.80
N LEU A 432 17.52 -21.12 -5.52
CA LEU A 432 16.39 -22.03 -5.66
C LEU A 432 16.18 -22.52 -7.10
N ARG A 433 16.41 -21.67 -8.10
CA ARG A 433 16.34 -22.07 -9.52
C ARG A 433 17.37 -23.12 -9.86
N LEU A 434 18.59 -23.05 -9.31
CA LEU A 434 19.59 -24.09 -9.48
C LEU A 434 19.20 -25.43 -8.84
N LEU A 435 18.35 -25.43 -7.80
CA LEU A 435 17.82 -26.67 -7.23
C LEU A 435 16.71 -27.29 -8.09
N ASP A 436 16.01 -26.48 -8.90
CA ASP A 436 15.01 -26.93 -9.86
C ASP A 436 15.64 -27.33 -11.21
N ASP A 437 16.60 -26.54 -11.70
CA ASP A 437 17.36 -26.79 -12.93
C ASP A 437 18.84 -26.37 -12.78
N TYR A 438 19.75 -27.36 -12.69
CA TYR A 438 21.18 -27.13 -12.56
C TYR A 438 21.81 -26.41 -13.76
N HIS A 439 21.15 -26.48 -14.92
CA HIS A 439 21.69 -25.95 -16.17
C HIS A 439 21.22 -24.51 -16.45
N GLU A 440 20.43 -23.89 -15.55
CA GLU A 440 20.01 -22.50 -15.70
C GLU A 440 21.21 -21.55 -15.58
N GLY A 441 21.76 -21.12 -16.71
CA GLY A 441 22.98 -20.32 -16.80
C GLY A 441 22.92 -19.00 -16.01
N PRO A 442 21.90 -18.13 -16.19
CA PRO A 442 21.79 -16.88 -15.43
C PRO A 442 21.80 -17.07 -13.92
N ALA A 443 21.10 -18.09 -13.41
CA ALA A 443 21.06 -18.41 -11.99
C ALA A 443 22.43 -18.87 -11.48
N MET A 444 23.13 -19.71 -12.26
CA MET A 444 24.49 -20.17 -11.93
C MET A 444 25.46 -18.98 -11.84
N TYR A 445 25.47 -18.08 -12.85
CA TYR A 445 26.29 -16.87 -12.80
C TYR A 445 26.02 -16.02 -11.58
N ARG A 446 24.77 -15.85 -11.24
CA ARG A 446 24.37 -15.08 -10.05
C ARG A 446 24.88 -15.70 -8.77
N CYS A 447 24.78 -17.02 -8.63
CA CYS A 447 25.28 -17.74 -7.45
C CYS A 447 26.79 -17.68 -7.34
N LEU A 448 27.52 -17.81 -8.45
CA LEU A 448 28.99 -17.66 -8.49
C LEU A 448 29.45 -16.24 -8.07
N ALA A 449 28.63 -15.22 -8.34
CA ALA A 449 28.90 -13.82 -7.95
C ALA A 449 28.58 -13.49 -6.50
N MET A 450 27.98 -14.41 -5.73
CA MET A 450 27.66 -14.15 -4.31
C MET A 450 28.95 -14.02 -3.48
N PRO A 451 29.11 -12.95 -2.68
CA PRO A 451 30.33 -12.72 -1.89
C PRO A 451 30.69 -13.86 -0.94
N ILE A 452 29.71 -14.64 -0.44
CA ILE A 452 29.91 -15.76 0.50
C ILE A 452 30.75 -16.93 -0.06
N PHE A 453 30.88 -17.00 -1.39
CA PHE A 453 31.71 -18.03 -2.05
C PHE A 453 33.10 -17.56 -2.36
N ASN A 454 33.38 -16.25 -2.28
CA ASN A 454 34.69 -15.65 -2.52
C ASN A 454 35.33 -16.07 -3.85
N ILE A 455 34.55 -16.03 -4.94
CA ILE A 455 34.93 -16.42 -6.29
C ILE A 455 35.35 -15.16 -7.06
N ASP A 456 36.53 -15.18 -7.67
CA ASP A 456 37.03 -14.08 -8.49
C ASP A 456 36.25 -13.97 -9.81
N HIS A 457 35.87 -12.75 -10.21
CA HIS A 457 35.13 -12.52 -11.43
C HIS A 457 35.90 -12.88 -12.70
N GLY A 458 37.21 -12.66 -12.70
CA GLY A 458 38.09 -13.06 -13.82
C GLY A 458 38.10 -14.57 -14.01
N ASP A 459 38.15 -15.34 -12.90
CA ASP A 459 38.06 -16.78 -12.93
C ASP A 459 36.71 -17.29 -13.45
N VAL A 460 35.61 -16.59 -13.14
CA VAL A 460 34.26 -16.91 -13.72
C VAL A 460 34.26 -16.71 -15.24
N VAL A 461 34.90 -15.65 -15.73
CA VAL A 461 35.06 -15.42 -17.18
C VAL A 461 35.86 -16.54 -17.85
N GLU A 462 36.94 -16.99 -17.22
CA GLU A 462 37.76 -18.09 -17.71
C GLU A 462 36.98 -19.41 -17.75
N LEU A 463 36.26 -19.73 -16.68
CA LEU A 463 35.37 -20.91 -16.64
C LEU A 463 34.28 -20.84 -17.72
N SER A 464 33.70 -19.65 -17.95
CA SER A 464 32.72 -19.43 -19.01
C SER A 464 33.29 -19.65 -20.42
N TYR A 465 34.53 -19.20 -20.65
CA TYR A 465 35.21 -19.43 -21.91
C TYR A 465 35.40 -20.94 -22.16
N HIS A 466 35.85 -21.69 -21.15
CA HIS A 466 36.04 -23.14 -21.26
C HIS A 466 34.72 -23.90 -21.41
N ALA A 467 33.66 -23.47 -20.74
CA ALA A 467 32.31 -24.01 -20.91
C ALA A 467 31.83 -23.90 -22.38
N ARG A 468 31.99 -22.73 -22.98
CA ARG A 468 31.62 -22.49 -24.39
C ARG A 468 32.51 -23.29 -25.35
N LYS A 469 33.81 -23.29 -25.13
CA LYS A 469 34.79 -24.01 -25.95
C LYS A 469 34.51 -25.52 -25.98
N ASN A 470 34.11 -26.09 -24.85
CA ASN A 470 33.85 -27.52 -24.69
C ASN A 470 32.38 -27.88 -24.90
N THR A 471 31.51 -26.93 -25.28
CA THR A 471 30.07 -27.13 -25.47
C THR A 471 29.39 -27.71 -24.23
N ARG A 472 29.79 -27.24 -23.04
CA ARG A 472 29.25 -27.62 -21.74
C ARG A 472 28.40 -26.50 -21.16
N SER A 473 27.42 -26.86 -20.33
CA SER A 473 26.79 -25.90 -19.43
C SER A 473 27.81 -25.41 -18.38
N MET A 474 27.52 -24.27 -17.74
CA MET A 474 28.38 -23.80 -16.65
C MET A 474 28.44 -24.84 -15.53
N TYR A 475 27.31 -25.46 -15.15
CA TYR A 475 27.29 -26.52 -14.14
C TYR A 475 28.22 -27.68 -14.47
N GLU A 476 28.20 -28.18 -15.71
CA GLU A 476 29.13 -29.24 -16.14
C GLU A 476 30.58 -28.77 -16.12
N GLN A 477 30.87 -27.53 -16.52
CA GLN A 477 32.25 -27.00 -16.49
C GLN A 477 32.76 -26.86 -15.05
N LEU A 478 31.90 -26.54 -14.06
CA LEU A 478 32.31 -26.48 -12.66
C LEU A 478 32.73 -27.85 -12.07
N HIS A 479 32.41 -28.96 -12.73
CA HIS A 479 32.92 -30.30 -12.39
C HIS A 479 34.26 -30.62 -13.06
N HIS A 480 34.72 -29.75 -13.99
CA HIS A 480 36.00 -29.91 -14.73
C HIS A 480 36.85 -28.65 -14.54
N LEU A 481 37.20 -28.34 -13.28
CA LEU A 481 37.99 -27.14 -12.93
C LEU A 481 39.44 -27.20 -13.44
N GLU A 482 39.95 -28.38 -13.69
CA GLU A 482 41.27 -28.61 -14.24
C GLU A 482 41.45 -28.07 -15.66
N ASP A 483 40.38 -27.85 -16.40
CA ASP A 483 40.42 -27.32 -17.75
C ASP A 483 40.76 -25.81 -17.79
N ALA A 484 40.61 -25.09 -16.66
CA ALA A 484 40.76 -23.64 -16.56
C ALA A 484 41.86 -23.25 -15.56
N LYS A 485 42.56 -22.14 -15.85
CA LYS A 485 43.55 -21.58 -14.93
C LYS A 485 42.88 -20.64 -13.95
N ILE A 486 42.41 -21.19 -12.84
CA ILE A 486 41.70 -20.45 -11.80
C ILE A 486 42.45 -20.49 -10.46
N SER A 487 42.14 -19.52 -9.60
CA SER A 487 42.75 -19.42 -8.28
C SER A 487 42.28 -20.53 -7.32
N GLU A 488 43.09 -20.81 -6.30
CA GLU A 488 42.76 -21.81 -5.27
C GLU A 488 41.52 -21.35 -4.46
N THR A 489 41.38 -20.06 -4.23
CA THR A 489 40.19 -19.46 -3.56
C THR A 489 38.93 -19.72 -4.34
N THR A 490 38.92 -19.47 -5.66
CA THR A 490 37.82 -19.79 -6.56
C THR A 490 37.51 -21.28 -6.57
N THR A 491 38.53 -22.14 -6.64
CA THR A 491 38.35 -23.60 -6.58
C THR A 491 37.62 -24.02 -5.29
N LYS A 492 38.01 -23.49 -4.14
CA LYS A 492 37.32 -23.74 -2.85
C LYS A 492 35.88 -23.25 -2.84
N GLY A 493 35.66 -22.03 -3.34
CA GLY A 493 34.32 -21.44 -3.45
C GLY A 493 33.37 -22.25 -4.33
N VAL A 494 33.82 -22.66 -5.51
CA VAL A 494 33.06 -23.51 -6.44
C VAL A 494 32.73 -24.87 -5.81
N LYS A 495 33.69 -25.54 -5.20
CA LYS A 495 33.46 -26.82 -4.50
C LYS A 495 32.42 -26.65 -3.36
N LYS A 496 32.50 -25.55 -2.60
CA LYS A 496 31.50 -25.23 -1.55
C LYS A 496 30.10 -25.09 -2.16
N LEU A 497 29.95 -24.33 -3.25
CA LEU A 497 28.67 -24.15 -3.94
C LEU A 497 28.10 -25.47 -4.45
N LEU A 498 28.90 -26.29 -5.16
CA LEU A 498 28.46 -27.58 -5.68
C LEU A 498 28.03 -28.56 -4.58
N ASN A 499 28.77 -28.60 -3.47
CA ASN A 499 28.39 -29.42 -2.31
C ASN A 499 27.05 -28.97 -1.68
N LEU A 500 26.84 -27.66 -1.59
CA LEU A 500 25.56 -27.13 -1.09
C LEU A 500 24.41 -27.46 -2.04
N ILE A 501 24.58 -27.31 -3.35
CA ILE A 501 23.59 -27.68 -4.35
C ILE A 501 23.21 -29.16 -4.21
N SER A 502 24.20 -30.07 -4.17
CA SER A 502 23.94 -31.50 -4.02
C SER A 502 23.20 -31.83 -2.74
N LYS A 503 23.65 -31.30 -1.59
CA LYS A 503 23.01 -31.51 -0.29
C LYS A 503 21.56 -30.98 -0.26
N HIS A 504 21.35 -29.74 -0.75
CA HIS A 504 20.04 -29.10 -0.67
C HIS A 504 19.05 -29.61 -1.73
N ALA A 505 19.51 -30.20 -2.83
CA ALA A 505 18.65 -30.88 -3.79
C ALA A 505 17.94 -32.10 -3.15
N GLU A 506 18.67 -32.87 -2.32
CA GLU A 506 18.08 -33.97 -1.56
C GLU A 506 17.02 -33.44 -0.55
N ILE A 507 17.31 -32.31 0.13
CA ILE A 507 16.38 -31.66 1.04
C ILE A 507 15.14 -31.15 0.30
N ALA A 508 15.33 -30.51 -0.86
CA ALA A 508 14.26 -29.94 -1.68
C ALA A 508 13.27 -30.98 -2.22
N ALA A 509 13.70 -32.24 -2.36
CA ALA A 509 12.82 -33.33 -2.78
C ALA A 509 11.71 -33.67 -1.77
N GLY A 510 11.93 -33.39 -0.47
CA GLY A 510 10.98 -33.75 0.58
C GLY A 510 10.55 -32.61 1.51
N LYS A 511 11.14 -31.42 1.39
CA LYS A 511 10.91 -30.31 2.31
C LYS A 511 10.29 -29.09 1.62
N PRO A 512 9.50 -28.28 2.37
CA PRO A 512 8.97 -27.01 1.86
C PRO A 512 10.10 -26.01 1.54
N VAL A 513 9.83 -25.12 0.58
CA VAL A 513 10.79 -24.11 0.11
C VAL A 513 11.37 -23.23 1.24
N GLY A 514 10.58 -22.91 2.27
CA GLY A 514 11.06 -22.13 3.42
C GLY A 514 12.13 -22.87 4.22
N GLU A 515 11.99 -24.18 4.43
CA GLU A 515 13.02 -25.01 5.09
C GLU A 515 14.28 -25.12 4.23
N VAL A 516 14.13 -25.30 2.93
CA VAL A 516 15.26 -25.34 1.98
C VAL A 516 16.08 -24.05 2.03
N LEU A 517 15.40 -22.90 2.03
CA LEU A 517 16.07 -21.60 2.16
C LEU A 517 16.76 -21.43 3.50
N LEU A 518 16.17 -21.87 4.61
CA LEU A 518 16.81 -21.82 5.93
C LEU A 518 18.08 -22.68 5.96
N HIS A 519 18.06 -23.87 5.36
CA HIS A 519 19.26 -24.69 5.23
C HIS A 519 20.34 -23.97 4.44
N PHE A 520 20.00 -23.37 3.29
CA PHE A 520 20.97 -22.60 2.50
C PHE A 520 21.57 -21.43 3.30
N LEU A 521 20.75 -20.63 3.95
CA LEU A 521 21.19 -19.46 4.72
C LEU A 521 22.16 -19.83 5.85
N ASN A 522 21.91 -20.96 6.53
CA ASN A 522 22.77 -21.46 7.62
C ASN A 522 24.04 -22.12 7.07
N ASP A 523 23.91 -23.08 6.17
CA ASP A 523 25.02 -23.91 5.70
C ASP A 523 26.02 -23.13 4.83
N SER A 524 25.54 -22.12 4.10
CA SER A 524 26.41 -21.22 3.33
C SER A 524 27.17 -20.21 4.20
N GLY A 525 26.66 -19.92 5.42
CA GLY A 525 27.13 -18.83 6.27
C GLY A 525 26.54 -17.47 5.89
N TYR A 526 25.56 -17.44 4.99
CA TYR A 526 24.94 -16.19 4.52
C TYR A 526 24.24 -15.47 5.67
N LEU A 527 23.46 -16.19 6.49
CA LEU A 527 22.79 -15.62 7.65
C LEU A 527 23.78 -14.99 8.63
N GLN A 528 24.89 -15.70 8.92
CA GLN A 528 25.94 -15.19 9.80
C GLN A 528 26.58 -13.91 9.23
N SER A 529 26.82 -13.83 7.91
CA SER A 529 27.38 -12.64 7.28
C SER A 529 26.47 -11.41 7.39
N ILE A 530 25.15 -11.60 7.34
CA ILE A 530 24.15 -10.53 7.51
C ILE A 530 24.04 -10.08 8.96
N THR A 531 24.12 -11.02 9.92
CA THR A 531 23.87 -10.75 11.34
C THR A 531 25.13 -10.34 12.13
N SER A 532 26.33 -10.50 11.56
CA SER A 532 27.59 -10.23 12.25
C SER A 532 27.93 -8.76 12.40
N ALA A 533 27.29 -7.85 11.66
CA ALA A 533 27.54 -6.42 11.70
C ALA A 533 26.24 -5.65 11.96
N GLU A 534 26.24 -4.74 12.95
CA GLU A 534 25.14 -3.82 13.21
C GLU A 534 25.22 -2.59 12.28
N THR A 535 24.96 -2.80 10.99
CA THR A 535 24.94 -1.74 9.99
C THR A 535 23.51 -1.48 9.48
N VAL A 536 23.27 -0.29 8.90
CA VAL A 536 22.01 0.02 8.22
C VAL A 536 21.68 -1.03 7.16
N GLN A 537 22.71 -1.46 6.41
CA GLN A 537 22.56 -2.47 5.37
C GLN A 537 22.16 -3.84 5.92
N SER A 538 22.73 -4.25 7.06
CA SER A 538 22.38 -5.52 7.73
C SER A 538 20.93 -5.53 8.19
N HIS A 539 20.46 -4.43 8.80
CA HIS A 539 19.06 -4.29 9.22
C HIS A 539 18.10 -4.36 8.03
N GLU A 540 18.43 -3.69 6.92
CA GLU A 540 17.64 -3.76 5.70
C GLU A 540 17.59 -5.19 5.14
N GLN A 541 18.72 -5.90 5.09
CA GLN A 541 18.80 -7.28 4.61
C GLN A 541 17.97 -8.23 5.48
N ILE A 542 18.03 -8.11 6.82
CA ILE A 542 17.22 -8.91 7.75
C ILE A 542 15.73 -8.64 7.51
N ARG A 543 15.34 -7.38 7.33
CA ARG A 543 13.97 -7.00 7.05
C ARG A 543 13.46 -7.60 5.72
N VAL A 544 14.25 -7.49 4.65
CA VAL A 544 13.93 -8.06 3.34
C VAL A 544 13.79 -9.58 3.43
N LEU A 545 14.67 -10.23 4.19
CA LEU A 545 14.60 -11.67 4.43
C LEU A 545 13.32 -12.09 5.15
N ASN A 546 12.97 -11.39 6.24
CA ASN A 546 11.73 -11.65 6.98
C ASN A 546 10.48 -11.49 6.09
N GLN A 547 10.48 -10.51 5.19
CA GLN A 547 9.37 -10.32 4.25
C GLN A 547 9.30 -11.42 3.20
N LEU A 548 10.44 -11.91 2.71
CA LEU A 548 10.45 -13.06 1.81
C LEU A 548 9.85 -14.30 2.48
N PHE A 549 10.21 -14.57 3.73
CA PHE A 549 9.63 -15.67 4.50
C PHE A 549 8.12 -15.48 4.74
N LYS A 550 7.67 -14.25 5.02
CA LYS A 550 6.23 -13.93 5.12
C LYS A 550 5.48 -14.20 3.81
N VAL A 551 6.09 -13.89 2.66
CA VAL A 551 5.50 -14.21 1.34
C VAL A 551 5.41 -15.73 1.13
N ILE A 552 6.47 -16.48 1.46
CA ILE A 552 6.47 -17.94 1.37
C ILE A 552 5.37 -18.54 2.26
N GLU A 553 5.27 -18.08 3.50
CA GLU A 553 4.26 -18.53 4.46
C GLU A 553 2.83 -18.25 3.96
N ASN A 554 2.58 -17.03 3.48
CA ASN A 554 1.28 -16.65 2.91
C ASN A 554 0.91 -17.50 1.70
N TYR A 555 1.88 -17.76 0.81
CA TYR A 555 1.68 -18.65 -0.33
C TYR A 555 1.33 -20.09 0.11
N GLN A 556 2.04 -20.64 1.09
CA GLN A 556 1.76 -21.98 1.63
C GLN A 556 0.36 -22.07 2.27
N ARG A 557 -0.03 -21.04 3.02
CA ARG A 557 -1.39 -20.94 3.61
C ARG A 557 -2.46 -20.89 2.53
N ALA A 558 -2.21 -20.11 1.46
CA ALA A 558 -3.16 -19.97 0.35
C ALA A 558 -3.38 -21.29 -0.41
N GLU A 559 -2.31 -22.04 -0.67
CA GLU A 559 -2.40 -23.33 -1.36
C GLU A 559 -2.86 -24.49 -0.44
N ARG A 560 -3.00 -24.26 0.86
CA ARG A 560 -3.33 -25.26 1.90
C ARG A 560 -2.44 -26.51 1.88
N ARG A 561 -1.22 -26.38 1.38
CA ARG A 561 -0.20 -27.45 1.32
C ARG A 561 1.21 -26.85 1.33
N PRO A 562 2.21 -27.63 1.77
CA PRO A 562 3.62 -27.21 1.68
C PRO A 562 4.00 -26.89 0.23
N ALA A 563 4.61 -25.74 0.00
CA ALA A 563 5.10 -25.35 -1.31
C ALA A 563 6.47 -25.97 -1.59
N SER A 564 6.60 -26.74 -2.66
CA SER A 564 7.91 -27.18 -3.16
C SER A 564 8.67 -25.99 -3.77
N VAL A 565 9.97 -26.14 -3.95
CA VAL A 565 10.82 -25.14 -4.65
C VAL A 565 10.22 -24.80 -6.01
N LYS A 566 9.88 -25.80 -6.81
CA LYS A 566 9.30 -25.63 -8.15
C LYS A 566 7.99 -24.86 -8.15
N THR A 567 7.04 -25.21 -7.27
CA THR A 567 5.73 -24.52 -7.22
C THR A 567 5.89 -23.08 -6.78
N PHE A 568 6.79 -22.79 -5.86
CA PHE A 568 7.08 -21.43 -5.42
C PHE A 568 7.76 -20.58 -6.51
N LEU A 569 8.73 -21.16 -7.26
CA LEU A 569 9.35 -20.46 -8.39
C LEU A 569 8.35 -20.14 -9.51
N HIS A 570 7.40 -21.03 -9.78
CA HIS A 570 6.31 -20.76 -10.72
C HIS A 570 5.41 -19.61 -10.21
N TYR A 571 5.08 -19.59 -8.92
CA TYR A 571 4.35 -18.49 -8.31
C TYR A 571 5.09 -17.16 -8.49
N VAL A 572 6.38 -17.10 -8.15
CA VAL A 572 7.21 -15.88 -8.33
C VAL A 572 7.27 -15.44 -9.80
N GLY A 573 7.38 -16.39 -10.74
CA GLY A 573 7.32 -16.10 -12.17
C GLY A 573 6.01 -15.44 -12.59
N HIS A 574 4.89 -15.94 -12.09
CA HIS A 574 3.56 -15.37 -12.37
C HIS A 574 3.35 -14.00 -11.70
N VAL A 575 3.90 -13.81 -10.50
CA VAL A 575 3.92 -12.49 -9.85
C VAL A 575 4.65 -11.48 -10.71
N ALA A 576 5.80 -11.85 -11.25
CA ALA A 576 6.57 -10.99 -12.17
C ALA A 576 5.78 -10.69 -13.47
N GLU A 577 5.09 -11.68 -14.06
CA GLU A 577 4.24 -11.50 -15.24
C GLU A 577 3.04 -10.57 -14.97
N SER A 578 2.50 -10.57 -13.75
CA SER A 578 1.42 -9.65 -13.37
C SER A 578 1.87 -8.19 -13.28
N GLY A 579 3.18 -7.93 -13.35
CA GLY A 579 3.80 -6.63 -13.14
C GLY A 579 3.89 -6.26 -11.65
N ASP A 580 3.70 -7.22 -10.76
CA ASP A 580 3.92 -7.05 -9.33
C ASP A 580 5.39 -7.39 -9.00
N ALA A 581 6.07 -6.48 -8.33
CA ALA A 581 7.45 -6.69 -7.88
C ALA A 581 7.55 -7.20 -6.43
N GLY A 582 6.42 -7.62 -5.84
CA GLY A 582 6.29 -7.96 -4.43
C GLY A 582 6.11 -6.75 -3.52
N SER A 583 5.24 -6.85 -2.53
CA SER A 583 5.06 -5.78 -1.53
C SER A 583 6.26 -5.73 -0.59
N LEU A 584 6.69 -4.53 -0.27
CA LEU A 584 7.74 -4.25 0.70
C LEU A 584 7.17 -3.32 1.77
N GLU A 585 6.95 -3.85 2.96
CA GLU A 585 6.47 -3.06 4.10
C GLU A 585 7.67 -2.37 4.75
N HIS A 586 7.59 -1.05 4.90
CA HIS A 586 8.58 -0.25 5.60
C HIS A 586 7.94 0.36 6.84
N ASP A 587 8.46 0.08 8.01
CA ASP A 587 8.19 0.89 9.19
C ASP A 587 9.20 2.05 9.21
N ILE A 588 8.67 3.28 9.07
CA ILE A 588 9.49 4.49 8.95
C ILE A 588 10.13 4.87 10.29
N GLU A 589 9.55 4.40 11.39
CA GLU A 589 9.94 4.79 12.74
C GLU A 589 10.93 3.82 13.40
N ILE A 590 11.08 2.61 12.84
CA ILE A 590 11.95 1.57 13.40
C ILE A 590 13.18 1.39 12.52
N GLY A 591 14.36 1.68 13.04
CA GLY A 591 15.62 1.46 12.35
C GLY A 591 16.66 2.55 12.62
N PRO A 592 17.86 2.43 12.04
CA PRO A 592 18.89 3.47 12.15
C PRO A 592 18.48 4.74 11.41
N GLU A 593 19.00 5.87 11.85
CA GLU A 593 18.79 7.17 11.21
C GLU A 593 19.18 7.16 9.74
N THR A 594 18.25 7.52 8.86
CA THR A 594 18.42 7.47 7.40
C THR A 594 17.66 8.57 6.69
N ILE A 595 18.23 9.09 5.59
CA ILE A 595 17.52 9.96 4.66
C ILE A 595 16.38 9.15 4.03
N LYS A 596 15.15 9.68 4.07
CA LYS A 596 14.01 9.00 3.47
C LYS A 596 13.88 9.42 1.99
N ILE A 597 13.77 8.43 1.10
CA ILE A 597 13.41 8.64 -0.31
C ILE A 597 12.07 7.97 -0.54
N MET A 598 11.09 8.70 -1.07
CA MET A 598 9.76 8.16 -1.32
C MET A 598 8.99 8.94 -2.38
N THR A 599 7.91 8.37 -2.87
CA THR A 599 7.01 9.11 -3.75
C THR A 599 6.17 10.12 -2.97
N ILE A 600 5.73 11.21 -3.64
CA ILE A 600 4.80 12.19 -3.06
C ILE A 600 3.55 11.50 -2.47
N HIS A 601 3.03 10.46 -3.14
CA HIS A 601 1.90 9.68 -2.63
C HIS A 601 2.23 8.91 -1.35
N GLY A 602 3.43 8.33 -1.28
CA GLY A 602 3.91 7.61 -0.10
C GLY A 602 4.19 8.51 1.11
N ALA A 603 4.40 9.81 0.86
CA ALA A 603 4.66 10.80 1.91
C ALA A 603 3.38 11.34 2.57
N LYS A 604 2.19 11.02 2.04
CA LYS A 604 0.93 11.49 2.63
C LYS A 604 0.81 11.01 4.08
N GLY A 605 0.48 11.95 4.97
CA GLY A 605 0.40 11.69 6.41
C GLY A 605 1.72 11.86 7.17
N LEU A 606 2.85 11.96 6.46
CA LEU A 606 4.18 12.14 7.07
C LEU A 606 4.60 13.61 7.13
N GLU A 607 5.64 13.89 7.93
CA GLU A 607 6.23 15.23 8.03
C GLU A 607 7.73 15.16 8.24
N PHE A 608 8.44 16.08 7.59
CA PHE A 608 9.89 16.16 7.65
C PHE A 608 10.35 17.62 7.78
N PRO A 609 11.39 17.89 8.59
CA PRO A 609 11.98 19.23 8.71
C PRO A 609 12.57 19.77 7.39
N TYR A 610 13.16 18.89 6.58
CA TYR A 610 13.80 19.24 5.30
C TYR A 610 13.28 18.34 4.19
N VAL A 611 12.66 18.93 3.17
CA VAL A 611 12.07 18.22 2.02
C VAL A 611 12.71 18.73 0.74
N PHE A 612 13.13 17.80 -0.11
CA PHE A 612 13.69 18.06 -1.43
C PHE A 612 12.81 17.49 -2.53
#